data_0baa0a4c502d755ac3a169c33ea57db5
#
_entry.id   0baa0a4c502d755ac3a169c33ea57db5
#
_cell.length_a   1.000
_cell.length_b   1.000
_cell.length_c   1.000
_cell.angle_alpha   90.00
_cell.angle_beta   90.00
_cell.angle_gamma   90.00
#
_symmetry.space_group_name_H-M   'P 1'
#
loop_
_entity.id
_entity.type
_entity.pdbx_description
1 polymer ?
#
loop_
_entity_poly.entity_id
_entity_poly.type
_entity_poly.pdbx_seq_one_letter_code
_entity_poly.pdbx_strand_id
1 'polypeptide(L)'
;TGKRAWPNSGGRNRQATRPVQNTRHSAGGALSTRPELLARALLTYPQAWSWLTPEGPDLLAKQPEPLGSLFRWLESQWHEHGAQSWAVLKSAMAEQDFASTAHQLMAQAQQLSAIESTQTTEQNQPPADSEDLADVQSEFKEVLLRMHIDDLMGRETQALAEANHNPQALQTYRELYESRVTLQK
;
A
#
# COMPACT_ATOMS: atom_id res chain seq x y z
N THR A 1 0.87 20.24 80.44
CA THR A 1 0.41 20.89 79.20
C THR A 1 1.48 20.75 78.16
N GLY A 2 1.45 19.59 77.43
CA GLY A 2 2.41 19.26 76.38
C GLY A 2 1.71 19.41 75.02
N LYS A 3 2.17 20.36 74.21
CA LYS A 3 1.78 20.45 72.80
C LYS A 3 2.73 19.62 71.95
N ARG A 4 2.22 18.52 71.32
CA ARG A 4 2.96 17.72 70.33
C ARG A 4 2.83 18.41 68.97
N ALA A 5 3.98 18.82 68.44
CA ALA A 5 4.12 19.27 67.07
C ALA A 5 4.19 18.07 66.10
N TRP A 6 3.43 18.10 65.04
CA TRP A 6 3.52 17.12 63.95
C TRP A 6 4.50 17.61 62.90
N PRO A 7 5.42 16.79 62.39
CA PRO A 7 6.23 17.18 61.25
C PRO A 7 5.44 16.98 59.95
N ASN A 8 5.32 18.06 59.22
CA ASN A 8 4.72 18.08 57.86
C ASN A 8 5.81 17.68 56.84
N SER A 9 5.75 16.48 56.35
CA SER A 9 6.63 15.98 55.29
C SER A 9 5.76 15.57 54.07
N GLY A 10 5.40 16.56 53.26
CA GLY A 10 4.68 16.39 52.01
C GLY A 10 5.51 16.82 50.82
N GLY A 11 6.62 16.19 50.56
CA GLY A 11 7.38 16.31 49.30
C GLY A 11 6.67 15.57 48.20
N ARG A 12 5.79 16.25 47.44
CA ARG A 12 5.24 15.70 46.20
C ARG A 12 6.29 15.78 45.11
N ASN A 13 6.99 14.68 44.90
CA ASN A 13 7.85 14.46 43.75
C ASN A 13 6.97 14.32 42.51
N ARG A 14 6.79 15.44 41.79
CA ARG A 14 6.18 15.43 40.44
C ARG A 14 7.22 14.84 39.50
N GLN A 15 7.25 13.52 39.35
CA GLN A 15 7.90 12.88 38.25
C GLN A 15 7.16 13.29 36.97
N ALA A 16 7.82 14.16 36.21
CA ALA A 16 7.42 14.46 34.81
C ALA A 16 7.44 13.14 34.05
N THR A 17 6.25 12.62 33.77
CA THR A 17 6.07 11.51 32.82
C THR A 17 6.51 11.99 31.46
N ARG A 18 7.76 11.66 31.09
CA ARG A 18 8.19 11.72 29.69
C ARG A 18 7.20 10.91 28.85
N PRO A 19 6.69 11.47 27.74
CA PRO A 19 5.92 10.66 26.80
C PRO A 19 6.85 9.56 26.31
N VAL A 20 6.53 8.33 26.66
CA VAL A 20 7.17 7.14 26.10
C VAL A 20 6.79 7.17 24.63
N GLN A 21 7.71 7.63 23.78
CA GLN A 21 7.66 7.38 22.34
C GLN A 21 7.72 5.87 22.17
N ASN A 22 6.56 5.30 21.97
CA ASN A 22 6.37 3.88 21.71
C ASN A 22 6.88 3.59 20.29
N THR A 23 8.18 3.67 20.09
CA THR A 23 8.86 3.11 18.94
C THR A 23 8.81 1.60 19.07
N ARG A 24 7.62 1.04 18.84
CA ARG A 24 7.49 -0.37 18.52
C ARG A 24 8.18 -0.58 17.18
N HIS A 25 9.48 -0.80 17.21
CA HIS A 25 10.15 -1.54 16.16
C HIS A 25 9.55 -2.95 16.18
N SER A 26 8.45 -3.12 15.46
CA SER A 26 7.94 -4.43 15.11
C SER A 26 8.99 -5.07 14.21
N ALA A 27 9.88 -5.85 14.82
CA ALA A 27 10.65 -6.87 14.13
C ALA A 27 9.72 -8.09 13.85
N GLY A 28 8.58 -7.82 13.24
CA GLY A 28 7.67 -8.76 12.61
C GLY A 28 7.41 -8.17 11.26
N GLY A 29 7.52 -8.94 10.19
CA GLY A 29 7.45 -8.48 8.81
C GLY A 29 6.34 -7.43 8.64
N ALA A 30 6.73 -6.22 8.29
CA ALA A 30 5.79 -5.14 8.07
C ALA A 30 4.79 -5.62 7.02
N LEU A 31 3.51 -5.65 7.37
CA LEU A 31 2.45 -6.00 6.42
C LEU A 31 2.60 -5.04 5.24
N SER A 32 2.84 -5.59 4.05
CA SER A 32 2.94 -4.79 2.83
C SER A 32 1.68 -3.95 2.66
N THR A 33 1.86 -2.68 2.33
CA THR A 33 0.74 -1.81 2.00
C THR A 33 0.12 -2.24 0.66
N ARG A 34 -1.15 -1.86 0.42
CA ARG A 34 -1.81 -2.18 -0.86
C ARG A 34 -1.02 -1.70 -2.08
N PRO A 35 -0.50 -0.44 -2.13
CA PRO A 35 0.35 -0.01 -3.24
C PRO A 35 1.62 -0.85 -3.40
N GLU A 36 2.25 -1.29 -2.31
CA GLU A 36 3.43 -2.17 -2.38
C GLU A 36 3.10 -3.55 -2.93
N LEU A 37 1.91 -4.11 -2.59
CA LEU A 37 1.43 -5.37 -3.15
C LEU A 37 1.26 -5.25 -4.67
N LEU A 38 0.61 -4.18 -5.16
CA LEU A 38 0.43 -3.93 -6.59
C LEU A 38 1.76 -3.69 -7.29
N ALA A 39 2.67 -2.89 -6.71
CA ALA A 39 4.00 -2.66 -7.28
C ALA A 39 4.77 -3.97 -7.42
N ARG A 40 4.74 -4.83 -6.41
CA ARG A 40 5.38 -6.15 -6.46
C ARG A 40 4.78 -7.03 -7.57
N ALA A 41 3.47 -7.07 -7.71
CA ALA A 41 2.82 -7.84 -8.77
C ALA A 41 3.20 -7.33 -10.17
N LEU A 42 3.22 -6.00 -10.37
CA LEU A 42 3.63 -5.39 -11.65
C LEU A 42 5.11 -5.65 -12.01
N LEU A 43 5.99 -5.73 -10.99
CA LEU A 43 7.40 -6.06 -11.18
C LEU A 43 7.64 -7.56 -11.41
N THR A 44 6.79 -8.42 -10.84
CA THR A 44 6.94 -9.88 -10.92
C THR A 44 6.32 -10.45 -12.19
N TYR A 45 5.16 -9.95 -12.58
CA TYR A 45 4.38 -10.47 -13.71
C TYR A 45 4.37 -9.46 -14.86
N PRO A 46 5.14 -9.71 -15.94
CA PRO A 46 5.26 -8.76 -17.05
C PRO A 46 3.92 -8.33 -17.67
N GLN A 47 2.91 -9.23 -17.63
CA GLN A 47 1.57 -8.96 -18.18
C GLN A 47 0.63 -8.25 -17.19
N ALA A 48 1.02 -8.05 -15.93
CA ALA A 48 0.11 -7.53 -14.90
C ALA A 48 -0.41 -6.11 -15.20
N TRP A 49 0.32 -5.34 -16.00
CA TRP A 49 -0.16 -4.05 -16.47
C TRP A 49 -1.49 -4.15 -17.24
N SER A 50 -1.70 -5.23 -18.00
CA SER A 50 -2.95 -5.46 -18.73
C SER A 50 -4.15 -5.80 -17.82
N TRP A 51 -3.91 -6.05 -16.54
CA TRP A 51 -4.98 -6.32 -15.57
C TRP A 51 -5.57 -5.04 -14.97
N LEU A 52 -4.91 -3.90 -15.18
CA LEU A 52 -5.37 -2.61 -14.69
C LEU A 52 -6.67 -2.18 -15.38
N THR A 53 -7.56 -1.54 -14.61
CA THR A 53 -8.70 -0.81 -15.16
C THR A 53 -8.22 0.49 -15.84
N PRO A 54 -9.02 1.14 -16.69
CA PRO A 54 -8.62 2.40 -17.32
C PRO A 54 -8.21 3.50 -16.34
N GLU A 55 -8.80 3.53 -15.14
CA GLU A 55 -8.49 4.48 -14.06
C GLU A 55 -7.31 4.05 -13.18
N GLY A 56 -6.88 2.79 -13.33
CA GLY A 56 -5.81 2.18 -12.53
C GLY A 56 -4.49 2.94 -12.57
N PRO A 57 -3.95 3.27 -13.75
CA PRO A 57 -2.69 4.01 -13.86
C PRO A 57 -2.71 5.34 -13.12
N ASP A 58 -3.79 6.13 -13.26
CA ASP A 58 -3.96 7.41 -12.57
C ASP A 58 -4.01 7.25 -11.04
N LEU A 59 -4.67 6.20 -10.56
CA LEU A 59 -4.74 5.89 -9.13
C LEU A 59 -3.38 5.52 -8.57
N LEU A 60 -2.59 4.73 -9.30
CA LEU A 60 -1.25 4.31 -8.91
C LEU A 60 -0.26 5.48 -8.97
N ALA A 61 -0.34 6.33 -9.99
CA ALA A 61 0.52 7.50 -10.14
C ALA A 61 0.38 8.54 -9.02
N LYS A 62 -0.80 8.58 -8.35
CA LYS A 62 -1.09 9.45 -7.19
C LYS A 62 -0.55 8.93 -5.87
N GLN A 63 0.01 7.73 -5.83
CA GLN A 63 0.55 7.19 -4.59
C GLN A 63 1.73 8.02 -4.07
N PRO A 64 1.97 8.01 -2.74
CA PRO A 64 3.12 8.70 -2.15
C PRO A 64 4.44 8.23 -2.76
N GLU A 65 5.41 9.15 -2.85
CA GLU A 65 6.76 8.81 -3.27
C GLU A 65 7.44 7.85 -2.27
N PRO A 66 8.26 6.92 -2.73
CA PRO A 66 8.75 6.74 -4.11
C PRO A 66 7.87 5.88 -5.02
N LEU A 67 6.74 5.33 -4.52
CA LEU A 67 5.88 4.42 -5.29
C LEU A 67 5.18 5.13 -6.47
N GLY A 68 4.74 6.37 -6.29
CA GLY A 68 4.13 7.15 -7.36
C GLY A 68 5.08 7.31 -8.56
N SER A 69 6.35 7.64 -8.32
CA SER A 69 7.38 7.72 -9.36
C SER A 69 7.64 6.36 -10.02
N LEU A 70 7.69 5.29 -9.23
CA LEU A 70 7.84 3.93 -9.75
C LEU A 70 6.69 3.56 -10.70
N PHE A 71 5.45 3.84 -10.34
CA PHE A 71 4.28 3.52 -11.17
C PHE A 71 4.26 4.32 -12.47
N ARG A 72 4.52 5.64 -12.43
CA ARG A 72 4.63 6.48 -13.65
C ARG A 72 5.72 5.98 -14.58
N TRP A 73 6.86 5.57 -14.03
CA TRP A 73 7.95 5.01 -14.82
C TRP A 73 7.57 3.66 -15.44
N LEU A 74 6.92 2.75 -14.68
CA LEU A 74 6.44 1.46 -15.19
C LEU A 74 5.43 1.65 -16.32
N GLU A 75 4.52 2.63 -16.20
CA GLU A 75 3.58 3.00 -17.25
C GLU A 75 4.30 3.39 -18.54
N SER A 76 5.30 4.29 -18.45
CA SER A 76 6.12 4.67 -19.59
C SER A 76 6.81 3.47 -20.23
N GLN A 77 7.44 2.60 -19.42
CA GLN A 77 8.10 1.40 -19.91
C GLN A 77 7.12 0.45 -20.62
N TRP A 78 5.92 0.30 -20.07
CA TRP A 78 4.89 -0.52 -20.71
C TRP A 78 4.45 0.03 -22.05
N HIS A 79 4.23 1.33 -22.17
CA HIS A 79 3.82 1.98 -23.42
C HIS A 79 4.91 1.97 -24.47
N GLU A 80 6.17 2.11 -24.09
CA GLU A 80 7.30 2.17 -25.03
C GLU A 80 7.78 0.78 -25.47
N HIS A 81 7.76 -0.19 -24.55
CA HIS A 81 8.44 -1.48 -24.76
C HIS A 81 7.55 -2.70 -24.54
N GLY A 82 6.33 -2.51 -24.03
CA GLY A 82 5.41 -3.60 -23.68
C GLY A 82 5.85 -4.36 -22.42
N ALA A 83 5.46 -5.62 -22.34
CA ALA A 83 5.76 -6.48 -21.19
C ALA A 83 7.26 -6.80 -21.10
N GLN A 84 7.89 -6.37 -20.00
CA GLN A 84 9.32 -6.58 -19.73
C GLN A 84 9.55 -7.43 -18.48
N SER A 85 10.58 -8.27 -18.52
CA SER A 85 10.98 -9.06 -17.36
C SER A 85 11.65 -8.19 -16.29
N TRP A 86 11.61 -8.66 -15.03
CA TRP A 86 12.30 -7.98 -13.92
C TRP A 86 13.78 -7.70 -14.20
N ALA A 87 14.48 -8.61 -14.87
CA ALA A 87 15.91 -8.42 -15.18
C ALA A 87 16.15 -7.19 -16.07
N VAL A 88 15.27 -6.95 -17.05
CA VAL A 88 15.34 -5.79 -17.94
C VAL A 88 14.96 -4.52 -17.17
N LEU A 89 13.83 -4.53 -16.45
CA LEU A 89 13.38 -3.40 -15.64
C LEU A 89 14.44 -2.99 -14.60
N LYS A 90 15.06 -3.97 -13.93
CA LYS A 90 16.13 -3.74 -12.95
C LYS A 90 17.31 -2.98 -13.55
N SER A 91 17.73 -3.33 -14.77
CA SER A 91 18.82 -2.64 -15.44
C SER A 91 18.43 -1.23 -15.87
N ALA A 92 17.22 -1.06 -16.36
CA ALA A 92 16.74 0.23 -16.84
C ALA A 92 16.48 1.25 -15.71
N MET A 93 16.12 0.78 -14.49
CA MET A 93 15.85 1.66 -13.35
C MET A 93 17.07 1.97 -12.47
N ALA A 94 18.27 1.50 -12.81
CA ALA A 94 19.43 1.53 -11.92
C ALA A 94 19.81 2.94 -11.42
N GLU A 95 19.53 3.97 -12.21
CA GLU A 95 19.82 5.39 -11.89
C GLU A 95 18.62 6.16 -11.34
N GLN A 96 17.48 5.49 -11.11
CA GLN A 96 16.26 6.12 -10.64
C GLN A 96 16.19 6.15 -9.10
N ASP A 97 15.64 7.21 -8.53
CA ASP A 97 15.53 7.40 -7.08
C ASP A 97 14.70 6.30 -6.39
N PHE A 98 13.75 5.71 -7.10
CA PHE A 98 12.88 4.62 -6.62
C PHE A 98 13.50 3.21 -6.79
N ALA A 99 14.68 3.08 -7.42
CA ALA A 99 15.30 1.77 -7.69
C ALA A 99 15.50 0.94 -6.42
N SER A 100 15.95 1.56 -5.33
CA SER A 100 16.13 0.90 -4.04
C SER A 100 14.82 0.30 -3.51
N THR A 101 13.70 1.01 -3.64
CA THR A 101 12.37 0.54 -3.22
C THR A 101 11.91 -0.64 -4.06
N ALA A 102 12.07 -0.57 -5.39
CA ALA A 102 11.74 -1.68 -6.29
C ALA A 102 12.56 -2.93 -5.97
N HIS A 103 13.86 -2.79 -5.71
CA HIS A 103 14.73 -3.90 -5.29
C HIS A 103 14.29 -4.52 -3.96
N GLN A 104 13.90 -3.68 -2.98
CA GLN A 104 13.41 -4.15 -1.69
C GLN A 104 12.10 -4.94 -1.83
N LEU A 105 11.15 -4.46 -2.63
CA LEU A 105 9.89 -5.15 -2.90
C LEU A 105 10.12 -6.52 -3.54
N MET A 106 11.03 -6.60 -4.51
CA MET A 106 11.36 -7.86 -5.17
C MET A 106 12.12 -8.83 -4.26
N ALA A 107 13.00 -8.34 -3.38
CA ALA A 107 13.67 -9.18 -2.39
C ALA A 107 12.67 -9.78 -1.39
N GLN A 108 11.68 -9.01 -0.95
CA GLN A 108 10.60 -9.50 -0.10
C GLN A 108 9.75 -10.58 -0.80
N ALA A 109 9.44 -10.40 -2.09
CA ALA A 109 8.72 -11.39 -2.88
C ALA A 109 9.46 -12.74 -2.92
N GLN A 110 10.78 -12.70 -3.16
CA GLN A 110 11.62 -13.89 -3.19
C GLN A 110 11.70 -14.60 -1.83
N GLN A 111 11.71 -13.85 -0.73
CA GLN A 111 11.69 -14.43 0.62
C GLN A 111 10.38 -15.15 0.92
N LEU A 112 9.23 -14.57 0.52
CA LEU A 112 7.92 -15.19 0.72
C LEU A 112 7.79 -16.49 -0.07
N SER A 113 8.15 -16.49 -1.35
CA SER A 113 8.12 -17.71 -2.19
C SER A 113 9.08 -18.80 -1.70
N ALA A 114 10.22 -18.45 -1.11
CA ALA A 114 11.14 -19.42 -0.51
C ALA A 114 10.54 -20.07 0.75
N ILE A 115 9.79 -19.33 1.56
CA ILE A 115 9.11 -19.86 2.76
C ILE A 115 7.97 -20.81 2.36
N GLU A 116 7.16 -20.45 1.38
CA GLU A 116 6.07 -21.27 0.86
C GLU A 116 6.60 -22.59 0.27
N SER A 117 7.67 -22.53 -0.51
CA SER A 117 8.31 -23.73 -1.08
C SER A 117 8.84 -24.68 -0.01
N THR A 118 9.21 -24.19 1.17
CA THR A 118 9.73 -25.03 2.27
C THR A 118 8.61 -25.76 3.01
N GLN A 119 7.37 -25.23 2.98
CA GLN A 119 6.22 -25.83 3.64
C GLN A 119 5.46 -26.85 2.78
N THR A 120 5.68 -26.84 1.45
CA THR A 120 4.92 -27.69 0.50
C THR A 120 5.66 -28.99 0.13
N THR A 121 6.66 -29.42 0.90
CA THR A 121 7.49 -30.62 0.56
C THR A 121 6.73 -31.97 0.64
N GLU A 122 5.44 -32.01 0.97
CA GLU A 122 4.69 -33.29 1.10
C GLU A 122 3.59 -33.54 0.05
N GLN A 123 3.37 -32.65 -0.91
CA GLN A 123 2.39 -32.94 -1.97
C GLN A 123 3.04 -32.85 -3.34
N ASN A 124 3.28 -34.03 -3.90
CA ASN A 124 3.82 -34.31 -5.23
C ASN A 124 2.77 -33.96 -6.30
N GLN A 125 2.48 -32.67 -6.53
CA GLN A 125 1.60 -32.19 -7.57
C GLN A 125 2.40 -31.32 -8.55
N PRO A 126 2.37 -31.59 -9.88
CA PRO A 126 3.06 -30.75 -10.84
C PRO A 126 2.49 -29.33 -10.76
N PRO A 127 3.33 -28.29 -10.91
CA PRO A 127 2.88 -26.91 -10.85
C PRO A 127 1.84 -26.63 -11.93
N ALA A 128 0.62 -26.31 -11.51
CA ALA A 128 -0.45 -25.82 -12.40
C ALA A 128 -0.21 -24.33 -12.62
N ASP A 129 0.76 -23.98 -13.45
CA ASP A 129 1.19 -22.59 -13.73
C ASP A 129 0.06 -21.63 -14.15
N SER A 130 -1.11 -22.18 -14.51
CA SER A 130 -2.26 -21.40 -14.98
C SER A 130 -3.25 -21.07 -13.87
N GLU A 131 -3.43 -21.91 -12.86
CA GLU A 131 -4.36 -21.67 -11.75
C GLU A 131 -3.78 -20.62 -10.81
N ASP A 132 -2.49 -20.72 -10.49
CA ASP A 132 -1.80 -19.74 -9.65
C ASP A 132 -1.85 -18.32 -10.23
N LEU A 133 -1.75 -18.18 -11.57
CA LEU A 133 -1.80 -16.87 -12.23
C LEU A 133 -3.20 -16.25 -12.18
N ALA A 134 -4.26 -17.05 -12.29
CA ALA A 134 -5.64 -16.57 -12.19
C ALA A 134 -5.95 -16.06 -10.79
N ASP A 135 -5.46 -16.73 -9.76
CA ASP A 135 -5.61 -16.34 -8.37
C ASP A 135 -4.86 -15.03 -8.08
N VAL A 136 -3.62 -14.90 -8.54
CA VAL A 136 -2.83 -13.67 -8.44
C VAL A 136 -3.54 -12.50 -9.16
N GLN A 137 -4.08 -12.75 -10.35
CA GLN A 137 -4.83 -11.73 -11.09
C GLN A 137 -6.10 -11.31 -10.33
N SER A 138 -6.80 -12.26 -9.72
CA SER A 138 -8.00 -11.98 -8.90
C SER A 138 -7.66 -11.14 -7.69
N GLU A 139 -6.61 -11.52 -6.95
CA GLU A 139 -6.13 -10.77 -5.79
C GLU A 139 -5.68 -9.35 -6.19
N PHE A 140 -4.94 -9.23 -7.30
CA PHE A 140 -4.50 -7.93 -7.83
C PHE A 140 -5.69 -7.01 -8.10
N LYS A 141 -6.73 -7.51 -8.78
CA LYS A 141 -7.95 -6.75 -9.07
C LYS A 141 -8.71 -6.36 -7.80
N GLU A 142 -8.78 -7.25 -6.81
CA GLU A 142 -9.43 -6.96 -5.53
C GLU A 142 -8.68 -5.86 -4.77
N VAL A 143 -7.35 -5.93 -4.69
CA VAL A 143 -6.54 -4.89 -4.05
C VAL A 143 -6.70 -3.54 -4.75
N LEU A 144 -6.67 -3.54 -6.10
CA LEU A 144 -6.89 -2.33 -6.90
C LEU A 144 -8.28 -1.73 -6.66
N LEU A 145 -9.32 -2.57 -6.64
CA LEU A 145 -10.70 -2.14 -6.36
C LEU A 145 -10.81 -1.49 -4.98
N ARG A 146 -10.21 -2.09 -3.96
CA ARG A 146 -10.20 -1.52 -2.60
C ARG A 146 -9.49 -0.17 -2.55
N MET A 147 -8.38 -0.02 -3.26
CA MET A 147 -7.70 1.27 -3.36
C MET A 147 -8.54 2.32 -4.07
N HIS A 148 -9.28 1.94 -5.11
CA HIS A 148 -10.19 2.85 -5.81
C HIS A 148 -11.34 3.30 -4.90
N ILE A 149 -11.92 2.39 -4.13
CA ILE A 149 -12.96 2.72 -3.14
C ILE A 149 -12.42 3.70 -2.08
N ASP A 150 -11.20 3.46 -1.58
CA ASP A 150 -10.56 4.34 -0.59
C ASP A 150 -10.30 5.75 -1.17
N ASP A 151 -9.85 5.87 -2.44
CA ASP A 151 -9.69 7.16 -3.13
C ASP A 151 -11.03 7.90 -3.25
N LEU A 152 -12.09 7.21 -3.70
CA LEU A 152 -13.42 7.78 -3.79
C LEU A 152 -13.93 8.27 -2.43
N MET A 153 -13.76 7.49 -1.36
CA MET A 153 -14.15 7.89 0.00
C MET A 153 -13.37 9.13 0.48
N GLY A 154 -12.09 9.21 0.16
CA GLY A 154 -11.27 10.40 0.45
C GLY A 154 -11.81 11.64 -0.26
N ARG A 155 -12.11 11.53 -1.54
CA ARG A 155 -12.69 12.62 -2.35
C ARG A 155 -14.11 12.99 -1.92
N GLU A 156 -14.96 12.01 -1.55
CA GLU A 156 -16.28 12.27 -0.95
C GLU A 156 -16.13 13.11 0.32
N THR A 157 -15.21 12.77 1.20
CA THR A 157 -14.96 13.49 2.45
C THR A 157 -14.52 14.94 2.18
N GLN A 158 -13.64 15.12 1.19
CA GLN A 158 -13.19 16.45 0.78
C GLN A 158 -14.36 17.27 0.21
N ALA A 159 -15.15 16.69 -0.71
CA ALA A 159 -16.30 17.35 -1.29
C ALA A 159 -17.33 17.80 -0.23
N LEU A 160 -17.57 16.96 0.80
CA LEU A 160 -18.44 17.34 1.93
C LEU A 160 -17.86 18.49 2.76
N ALA A 161 -16.56 18.52 3.00
CA ALA A 161 -15.92 19.62 3.71
C ALA A 161 -16.04 20.95 2.96
N GLU A 162 -15.98 20.91 1.63
CA GLU A 162 -16.13 22.07 0.76
C GLU A 162 -17.60 22.51 0.57
N ALA A 163 -18.57 21.62 0.81
CA ALA A 163 -20.00 21.86 0.56
C ALA A 163 -20.59 23.07 1.32
N ASN A 164 -20.00 23.42 2.47
CA ASN A 164 -20.43 24.58 3.26
C ASN A 164 -20.18 25.94 2.55
N HIS A 165 -19.24 25.94 1.59
CA HIS A 165 -18.79 27.16 0.91
C HIS A 165 -19.00 27.10 -0.61
N ASN A 166 -19.28 25.89 -1.15
CA ASN A 166 -19.44 25.66 -2.57
C ASN A 166 -20.61 24.72 -2.86
N PRO A 167 -21.74 25.19 -3.40
CA PRO A 167 -22.90 24.35 -3.70
C PRO A 167 -22.59 23.28 -4.76
N GLN A 168 -21.61 23.49 -5.65
CA GLN A 168 -21.20 22.48 -6.63
C GLN A 168 -20.53 21.27 -5.98
N ALA A 169 -19.91 21.43 -4.81
CA ALA A 169 -19.28 20.33 -4.07
C ALA A 169 -20.30 19.26 -3.63
N LEU A 170 -21.56 19.64 -3.38
CA LEU A 170 -22.63 18.66 -3.10
C LEU A 170 -22.98 17.81 -4.33
N GLN A 171 -22.92 18.38 -5.52
CA GLN A 171 -23.13 17.62 -6.74
C GLN A 171 -21.95 16.65 -6.96
N THR A 172 -20.72 17.11 -6.82
CA THR A 172 -19.50 16.26 -6.89
C THR A 172 -19.57 15.12 -5.87
N TYR A 173 -20.00 15.39 -4.63
CA TYR A 173 -20.19 14.35 -3.63
C TYR A 173 -21.18 13.26 -4.08
N ARG A 174 -22.33 13.65 -4.66
CA ARG A 174 -23.34 12.69 -5.14
C ARG A 174 -22.78 11.79 -6.25
N GLU A 175 -22.08 12.39 -7.21
CA GLU A 175 -21.47 11.67 -8.33
C GLU A 175 -20.40 10.67 -7.82
N LEU A 176 -19.55 11.06 -6.87
CA LEU A 176 -18.56 10.19 -6.25
C LEU A 176 -19.21 9.05 -5.46
N TYR A 177 -20.26 9.36 -4.68
CA TYR A 177 -21.01 8.37 -3.92
C TYR A 177 -21.66 7.33 -4.83
N GLU A 178 -22.32 7.74 -5.92
CA GLU A 178 -22.93 6.83 -6.91
C GLU A 178 -21.88 5.96 -7.58
N SER A 179 -20.73 6.51 -7.94
CA SER A 179 -19.60 5.77 -8.50
C SER A 179 -19.10 4.70 -7.53
N ARG A 180 -18.90 5.06 -6.26
CA ARG A 180 -18.47 4.11 -5.23
C ARG A 180 -19.49 2.99 -4.99
N VAL A 181 -20.78 3.32 -4.89
CA VAL A 181 -21.86 2.31 -4.71
C VAL A 181 -21.92 1.35 -5.91
N THR A 182 -21.63 1.83 -7.10
CA THR A 182 -21.60 1.00 -8.32
C THR A 182 -20.44 0.00 -8.28
N LEU A 183 -19.27 0.41 -7.77
CA LEU A 183 -18.10 -0.45 -7.63
C LEU A 183 -18.23 -1.52 -6.53
N GLN A 184 -19.14 -1.31 -5.56
CA GLN A 184 -19.36 -2.23 -4.45
C GLN A 184 -20.43 -3.31 -4.72
N LYS A 185 -21.09 -3.28 -5.89
CA LYS A 185 -22.09 -4.27 -6.33
C LYS A 185 -21.46 -5.41 -7.08
#